data_e6934dfa4b3ec3a93922b268a2ac6004
#
_entry.id   e6934dfa4b3ec3a93922b268a2ac6004
#
_cell.length_a   1.000
_cell.length_b   1.000
_cell.length_c   1.000
_cell.angle_alpha   90.00
_cell.angle_beta   90.00
_cell.angle_gamma   90.00
#
_symmetry.space_group_name_H-M   'P 1'
#
loop_
_entity.id
_entity.type
_entity.pdbx_description
1 polymer ?
#
loop_
_entity_poly.entity_id
_entity_poly.type
_entity_poly.pdbx_seq_one_letter_code
_entity_poly.pdbx_strand_id
1 'polypeptide(L)'
;MRKEFNLVIGQKTAKLLKETIGSALPGREDSMVIVGRDVVSGLPIEMEIGSKVVYEAMKSNLESICTSIKRILEKTPPELAKDIIHSGIYITGGGSQLAGLDQLFEQITGIKVICSECPEESAVRGLVQIVSDSKYKRLPFSIKK
;
A
#
# COMPACT_ATOMS: atom_id res chain seq x y z
N MET A 1 -0.80 4.49 18.75
CA MET A 1 -0.13 5.70 19.26
C MET A 1 -0.91 6.33 20.42
N ARG A 2 -2.08 6.97 20.19
CA ARG A 2 -2.81 7.65 21.25
C ARG A 2 -3.21 6.74 22.42
N LYS A 3 -3.62 5.50 22.15
CA LYS A 3 -4.07 4.54 23.18
C LYS A 3 -2.93 3.86 23.94
N GLU A 4 -1.76 3.70 23.31
CA GLU A 4 -0.63 2.95 23.89
C GLU A 4 0.44 3.87 24.49
N PHE A 5 0.65 5.02 23.88
CA PHE A 5 1.77 5.91 24.23
C PHE A 5 1.31 7.29 24.69
N ASN A 6 0.00 7.54 24.81
CA ASN A 6 -0.55 8.87 25.07
C ASN A 6 0.02 9.97 24.14
N LEU A 7 0.44 9.57 22.93
CA LEU A 7 1.10 10.45 21.99
C LEU A 7 0.18 10.77 20.80
N VAL A 8 0.00 12.05 20.53
CA VAL A 8 -0.67 12.55 19.32
C VAL A 8 0.38 13.00 18.31
N ILE A 9 0.32 12.44 17.10
CA ILE A 9 1.19 12.80 15.98
C ILE A 9 0.37 13.35 14.82
N GLY A 10 0.98 14.22 14.02
CA GLY A 10 0.37 14.73 12.80
C GLY A 10 0.39 13.71 11.65
N GLN A 11 -0.45 13.98 10.63
CA GLN A 11 -0.52 13.12 9.44
C GLN A 11 0.82 12.99 8.71
N LYS A 12 1.61 14.07 8.65
CA LYS A 12 2.95 14.05 8.03
C LYS A 12 3.90 13.10 8.77
N THR A 13 3.91 13.14 10.09
CA THR A 13 4.72 12.24 10.92
C THR A 13 4.26 10.79 10.77
N ALA A 14 2.94 10.55 10.75
CA ALA A 14 2.38 9.20 10.54
C ALA A 14 2.74 8.65 9.15
N LYS A 15 2.70 9.50 8.11
CA LYS A 15 3.13 9.14 6.75
C LYS A 15 4.63 8.79 6.74
N LEU A 16 5.45 9.63 7.33
CA LEU A 16 6.89 9.41 7.40
C LEU A 16 7.24 8.10 8.12
N LEU A 17 6.62 7.81 9.27
CA LEU A 17 6.78 6.53 9.97
C LEU A 17 6.45 5.35 9.07
N LYS A 18 5.30 5.40 8.38
CA LYS A 18 4.87 4.34 7.46
C LYS A 18 5.89 4.13 6.33
N GLU A 19 6.40 5.20 5.74
CA GLU A 19 7.31 5.14 4.58
C GLU A 19 8.74 4.73 4.99
N THR A 20 9.19 5.10 6.20
CA THR A 20 10.55 4.83 6.65
C THR A 20 10.70 3.45 7.29
N ILE A 21 9.83 3.13 8.25
CA ILE A 21 9.94 1.91 9.06
C ILE A 21 8.72 0.98 8.97
N GLY A 22 7.71 1.34 8.16
CA GLY A 22 6.53 0.50 7.96
C GLY A 22 6.86 -0.76 7.17
N SER A 23 6.13 -1.85 7.47
CA SER A 23 6.18 -3.11 6.73
C SER A 23 4.79 -3.73 6.70
N ALA A 24 4.47 -4.43 5.60
CA ALA A 24 3.26 -5.23 5.48
C ALA A 24 3.39 -6.59 6.18
N LEU A 25 4.62 -7.01 6.49
CA LEU A 25 4.93 -8.26 7.17
C LEU A 25 5.56 -7.96 8.55
N PRO A 26 5.36 -8.86 9.54
CA PRO A 26 6.03 -8.75 10.84
C PRO A 26 7.53 -9.07 10.70
N GLY A 27 8.31 -8.71 11.75
CA GLY A 27 9.72 -9.10 11.86
C GLY A 27 10.72 -8.02 11.44
N ARG A 28 10.28 -6.85 11.03
CA ARG A 28 11.16 -5.70 10.83
C ARG A 28 11.50 -5.07 12.19
N GLU A 29 12.79 -4.81 12.45
CA GLU A 29 13.30 -4.31 13.76
C GLU A 29 13.85 -2.88 13.70
N ASP A 30 13.41 -2.09 12.75
CA ASP A 30 13.80 -0.68 12.65
C ASP A 30 13.07 0.17 13.68
N SER A 31 13.68 1.30 14.06
CA SER A 31 13.06 2.32 14.89
C SER A 31 13.32 3.73 14.35
N MET A 32 12.49 4.66 14.76
CA MET A 32 12.60 6.06 14.39
C MET A 32 12.14 6.96 15.53
N VAL A 33 12.95 7.99 15.84
CA VAL A 33 12.57 9.03 16.80
C VAL A 33 11.66 10.04 16.12
N ILE A 34 10.53 10.32 16.74
CA ILE A 34 9.54 11.30 16.27
C ILE A 34 9.20 12.29 17.37
N VAL A 35 8.72 13.46 16.96
CA VAL A 35 8.13 14.44 17.86
C VAL A 35 6.61 14.33 17.80
N GLY A 36 6.00 14.23 18.95
CA GLY A 36 4.55 14.25 19.11
C GLY A 36 4.14 15.12 20.30
N ARG A 37 2.85 15.27 20.50
CA ARG A 37 2.29 15.95 21.66
C ARG A 37 1.80 14.92 22.68
N ASP A 38 2.33 14.97 23.88
CA ASP A 38 1.81 14.20 25.01
C ASP A 38 0.37 14.64 25.35
N VAL A 39 -0.53 13.68 25.50
CA VAL A 39 -1.95 13.94 25.77
C VAL A 39 -2.16 14.45 27.20
N VAL A 40 -1.30 14.05 28.14
CA VAL A 40 -1.44 14.37 29.56
C VAL A 40 -0.93 15.77 29.86
N SER A 41 0.31 16.06 29.44
CA SER A 41 0.95 17.35 29.71
C SER A 41 0.61 18.43 28.66
N GLY A 42 0.18 18.01 27.47
CA GLY A 42 -0.04 18.89 26.31
C GLY A 42 1.25 19.37 25.64
N LEU A 43 2.42 18.98 26.17
CA LEU A 43 3.72 19.44 25.68
C LEU A 43 4.28 18.56 24.54
N PRO A 44 5.12 19.12 23.67
CA PRO A 44 5.85 18.31 22.69
C PRO A 44 6.87 17.42 23.41
N ILE A 45 6.93 16.16 23.01
CA ILE A 45 7.92 15.18 23.48
C ILE A 45 8.51 14.41 22.30
N GLU A 46 9.75 13.97 22.45
CA GLU A 46 10.38 13.02 21.56
C GLU A 46 10.12 11.61 22.04
N MET A 47 9.87 10.71 21.09
CA MET A 47 9.64 9.30 21.39
C MET A 47 10.18 8.43 20.26
N GLU A 48 10.88 7.35 20.63
CA GLU A 48 11.31 6.33 19.70
C GLU A 48 10.17 5.35 19.43
N ILE A 49 9.85 5.13 18.15
CA ILE A 49 8.80 4.23 17.69
C ILE A 49 9.42 3.13 16.85
N GLY A 50 9.18 1.89 17.24
CA GLY A 50 9.63 0.71 16.48
C GLY A 50 8.67 0.30 15.36
N SER A 51 9.20 -0.39 14.36
CA SER A 51 8.44 -0.95 13.22
C SER A 51 7.26 -1.81 13.64
N LYS A 52 7.39 -2.55 14.74
CA LYS A 52 6.32 -3.38 15.30
C LYS A 52 5.05 -2.56 15.59
N VAL A 53 5.20 -1.38 16.16
CA VAL A 53 4.08 -0.47 16.48
C VAL A 53 3.39 0.01 15.21
N VAL A 54 4.18 0.34 14.18
CA VAL A 54 3.68 0.78 12.88
C VAL A 54 2.93 -0.37 12.18
N TYR A 55 3.50 -1.58 12.19
CA TYR A 55 2.86 -2.79 11.67
C TYR A 55 1.50 -3.05 12.34
N GLU A 56 1.44 -3.08 13.67
CA GLU A 56 0.18 -3.32 14.40
C GLU A 56 -0.87 -2.24 14.10
N ALA A 57 -0.45 -0.99 13.90
CA ALA A 57 -1.36 0.09 13.52
C ALA A 57 -1.94 -0.07 12.10
N MET A 58 -1.23 -0.71 11.19
CA MET A 58 -1.65 -0.94 9.80
C MET A 58 -2.36 -2.29 9.59
N LYS A 59 -2.15 -3.25 10.49
CA LYS A 59 -2.57 -4.64 10.34
C LYS A 59 -4.03 -4.81 9.91
N SER A 60 -4.96 -4.17 10.59
CA SER A 60 -6.39 -4.29 10.27
C SER A 60 -6.73 -3.76 8.87
N ASN A 61 -6.05 -2.70 8.43
CA ASN A 61 -6.23 -2.17 7.08
C ASN A 61 -5.65 -3.13 6.03
N LEU A 62 -4.48 -3.70 6.29
CA LEU A 62 -3.86 -4.71 5.41
C LEU A 62 -4.75 -5.95 5.29
N GLU A 63 -5.28 -6.47 6.40
CA GLU A 63 -6.22 -7.58 6.43
C GLU A 63 -7.49 -7.30 5.62
N SER A 64 -8.02 -6.08 5.71
CA SER A 64 -9.18 -5.63 4.93
C SER A 64 -8.90 -5.61 3.43
N ILE A 65 -7.71 -5.13 3.03
CA ILE A 65 -7.26 -5.15 1.63
C ILE A 65 -7.12 -6.60 1.15
N CYS A 66 -6.45 -7.45 1.92
CA CYS A 66 -6.28 -8.86 1.63
C CYS A 66 -7.61 -9.59 1.41
N THR A 67 -8.58 -9.33 2.28
CA THR A 67 -9.94 -9.87 2.17
C THR A 67 -10.63 -9.40 0.88
N SER A 68 -10.44 -8.13 0.53
CA SER A 68 -11.00 -7.57 -0.70
C SER A 68 -10.39 -8.20 -1.96
N ILE A 69 -9.08 -8.45 -1.98
CA ILE A 69 -8.39 -9.13 -3.08
C ILE A 69 -8.94 -10.55 -3.25
N LYS A 70 -9.02 -11.33 -2.16
CA LYS A 70 -9.59 -12.68 -2.20
C LYS A 70 -11.01 -12.70 -2.76
N ARG A 71 -11.85 -11.78 -2.27
CA ARG A 71 -13.25 -11.69 -2.74
C ARG A 71 -13.37 -11.33 -4.22
N ILE A 72 -12.44 -10.55 -4.77
CA ILE A 72 -12.41 -10.25 -6.21
C ILE A 72 -12.01 -11.52 -6.99
N LEU A 73 -10.95 -12.20 -6.56
CA LEU A 73 -10.49 -13.44 -7.20
C LEU A 73 -11.55 -14.54 -7.19
N GLU A 74 -12.27 -14.73 -6.07
CA GLU A 74 -13.37 -15.69 -5.94
C GLU A 74 -14.53 -15.41 -6.90
N LYS A 75 -14.76 -14.15 -7.27
CA LYS A 75 -15.80 -13.74 -8.22
C LYS A 75 -15.31 -13.69 -9.66
N THR A 76 -14.03 -13.92 -9.89
CA THR A 76 -13.44 -13.89 -11.23
C THR A 76 -13.78 -15.19 -11.97
N PRO A 77 -14.29 -15.11 -13.21
CA PRO A 77 -14.55 -16.29 -14.04
C PRO A 77 -13.29 -17.16 -14.21
N PRO A 78 -13.44 -18.52 -14.28
CA PRO A 78 -12.30 -19.43 -14.35
C PRO A 78 -11.32 -19.15 -15.51
N GLU A 79 -11.84 -18.71 -16.65
CA GLU A 79 -11.03 -18.38 -17.83
C GLU A 79 -10.09 -17.20 -17.54
N LEU A 80 -10.60 -16.15 -16.89
CA LEU A 80 -9.81 -14.99 -16.48
C LEU A 80 -8.88 -15.31 -15.31
N ALA A 81 -9.31 -16.17 -14.40
CA ALA A 81 -8.47 -16.61 -13.29
C ALA A 81 -7.22 -17.34 -13.78
N LYS A 82 -7.33 -18.14 -14.85
CA LYS A 82 -6.17 -18.76 -15.51
C LYS A 82 -5.18 -17.73 -16.02
N ASP A 83 -5.66 -16.67 -16.66
CA ASP A 83 -4.81 -15.61 -17.19
C ASP A 83 -4.10 -14.84 -16.05
N ILE A 84 -4.79 -14.59 -14.95
CA ILE A 84 -4.23 -13.95 -13.76
C ILE A 84 -3.12 -14.79 -13.14
N ILE A 85 -3.28 -16.11 -13.06
CA ILE A 85 -2.26 -17.04 -12.54
C ILE A 85 -0.97 -16.94 -13.39
N HIS A 86 -1.09 -16.84 -14.71
CA HIS A 86 0.06 -16.76 -15.61
C HIS A 86 0.68 -15.35 -15.65
N SER A 87 -0.12 -14.32 -15.68
CA SER A 87 0.33 -12.93 -15.82
C SER A 87 0.78 -12.29 -14.50
N GLY A 88 0.24 -12.79 -13.38
CA GLY A 88 0.45 -12.19 -12.05
C GLY A 88 -0.50 -11.02 -11.77
N ILE A 89 -0.38 -10.50 -10.55
CA ILE A 89 -1.11 -9.32 -10.07
C ILE A 89 -0.14 -8.13 -10.08
N TYR A 90 -0.48 -7.08 -10.83
CA TYR A 90 0.31 -5.85 -10.86
C TYR A 90 -0.18 -4.88 -9.81
N ILE A 91 0.74 -4.39 -8.97
CA ILE A 91 0.46 -3.35 -7.98
C ILE A 91 1.20 -2.06 -8.33
N THR A 92 0.54 -0.93 -8.14
CA THR A 92 1.06 0.40 -8.47
C THR A 92 0.55 1.47 -7.50
N GLY A 93 1.05 2.70 -7.65
CA GLY A 93 0.79 3.79 -6.73
C GLY A 93 1.74 3.78 -5.53
N GLY A 94 1.87 4.90 -4.82
CA GLY A 94 2.81 5.04 -3.69
C GLY A 94 2.57 4.01 -2.56
N GLY A 95 1.34 3.49 -2.42
CA GLY A 95 1.04 2.44 -1.44
C GLY A 95 1.72 1.11 -1.73
N SER A 96 2.01 0.79 -3.00
CA SER A 96 2.69 -0.44 -3.39
C SER A 96 4.16 -0.50 -2.97
N GLN A 97 4.74 0.64 -2.58
CA GLN A 97 6.12 0.74 -2.08
C GLN A 97 6.26 0.32 -0.61
N LEU A 98 5.16 -0.01 0.09
CA LEU A 98 5.24 -0.51 1.45
C LEU A 98 6.02 -1.83 1.48
N ALA A 99 7.07 -1.88 2.30
CA ALA A 99 7.95 -3.04 2.39
C ALA A 99 7.16 -4.33 2.66
N GLY A 100 7.40 -5.38 1.85
CA GLY A 100 6.77 -6.68 1.99
C GLY A 100 5.30 -6.75 1.58
N LEU A 101 4.74 -5.72 0.93
CA LEU A 101 3.34 -5.74 0.48
C LEU A 101 3.10 -6.74 -0.65
N ASP A 102 4.03 -6.83 -1.58
CA ASP A 102 4.08 -7.83 -2.65
C ASP A 102 4.07 -9.25 -2.07
N GLN A 103 4.98 -9.51 -1.14
CA GLN A 103 5.09 -10.81 -0.45
C GLN A 103 3.82 -11.15 0.33
N LEU A 104 3.22 -10.18 1.03
CA LEU A 104 1.95 -10.39 1.73
C LEU A 104 0.86 -10.83 0.75
N PHE A 105 0.72 -10.16 -0.38
CA PHE A 105 -0.30 -10.49 -1.36
C PHE A 105 -0.03 -11.82 -2.06
N GLU A 106 1.24 -12.16 -2.34
CA GLU A 106 1.61 -13.48 -2.84
C GLU A 106 1.26 -14.60 -1.85
N GLN A 107 1.56 -14.41 -0.57
CA GLN A 107 1.25 -15.39 0.48
C GLN A 107 -0.26 -15.68 0.59
N ILE A 108 -1.10 -14.65 0.43
CA ILE A 108 -2.56 -14.82 0.60
C ILE A 108 -3.28 -15.30 -0.64
N THR A 109 -2.71 -15.06 -1.83
CA THR A 109 -3.34 -15.41 -3.12
C THR A 109 -2.73 -16.63 -3.80
N GLY A 110 -1.49 -16.93 -3.49
CA GLY A 110 -0.68 -17.92 -4.22
C GLY A 110 -0.30 -17.49 -5.64
N ILE A 111 -0.51 -16.20 -5.98
CA ILE A 111 -0.28 -15.64 -7.31
C ILE A 111 0.89 -14.66 -7.23
N LYS A 112 1.80 -14.71 -8.22
CA LYS A 112 2.91 -13.77 -8.31
C LYS A 112 2.42 -12.32 -8.32
N VAL A 113 3.05 -11.47 -7.50
CA VAL A 113 2.75 -10.04 -7.43
C VAL A 113 3.92 -9.23 -7.99
N ILE A 114 3.64 -8.31 -8.88
CA ILE A 114 4.62 -7.51 -9.60
C ILE A 114 4.40 -6.04 -9.26
N CYS A 115 5.37 -5.43 -8.58
CA CYS A 115 5.35 -3.99 -8.34
C CYS A 115 5.86 -3.27 -9.61
N SER A 116 5.16 -2.21 -10.01
CA SER A 116 5.59 -1.36 -11.11
C SER A 116 6.94 -0.69 -10.80
N GLU A 117 7.82 -0.53 -11.79
CA GLU A 117 9.13 0.13 -11.63
C GLU A 117 9.03 1.57 -11.10
N CYS A 118 8.01 2.32 -11.56
CA CYS A 118 7.72 3.67 -11.11
C CYS A 118 6.26 3.75 -10.65
N PRO A 119 5.93 3.20 -9.47
CA PRO A 119 4.53 3.00 -9.09
C PRO A 119 3.76 4.30 -8.94
N GLU A 120 4.37 5.39 -8.53
CA GLU A 120 3.71 6.70 -8.39
C GLU A 120 3.38 7.35 -9.74
N GLU A 121 4.15 7.03 -10.78
CA GLU A 121 4.02 7.62 -12.11
C GLU A 121 3.24 6.74 -13.10
N SER A 122 2.94 5.50 -12.76
CA SER A 122 2.36 4.52 -13.69
C SER A 122 1.10 5.02 -14.38
N ALA A 123 0.21 5.68 -13.65
CA ALA A 123 -1.02 6.24 -14.22
C ALA A 123 -0.73 7.36 -15.22
N VAL A 124 0.19 8.27 -14.88
CA VAL A 124 0.59 9.39 -15.76
C VAL A 124 1.29 8.87 -17.01
N ARG A 125 2.20 7.90 -16.86
CA ARG A 125 2.90 7.26 -18.00
C ARG A 125 1.91 6.58 -18.95
N GLY A 126 0.90 5.87 -18.39
CA GLY A 126 -0.18 5.28 -19.19
C GLY A 126 -1.00 6.33 -19.97
N LEU A 127 -1.33 7.44 -19.31
CA LEU A 127 -2.04 8.56 -19.98
C LEU A 127 -1.19 9.18 -21.10
N VAL A 128 0.09 9.42 -20.84
CA VAL A 128 1.03 9.91 -21.88
C VAL A 128 1.06 8.97 -23.07
N GLN A 129 1.14 7.66 -22.83
CA GLN A 129 1.13 6.66 -23.90
C GLN A 129 -0.17 6.69 -24.72
N ILE A 130 -1.34 6.81 -24.05
CA ILE A 130 -2.64 6.91 -24.71
C ILE A 130 -2.73 8.16 -25.60
N VAL A 131 -2.19 9.30 -25.13
CA VAL A 131 -2.23 10.56 -25.90
C VAL A 131 -1.22 10.55 -27.07
N SER A 132 -0.03 9.97 -26.87
CA SER A 132 1.06 10.02 -27.83
C SER A 132 0.96 8.97 -28.93
N ASP A 133 0.37 7.81 -28.65
CA ASP A 133 0.29 6.69 -29.60
C ASP A 133 -1.06 6.70 -30.33
N SER A 134 -0.96 6.76 -31.66
CA SER A 134 -2.14 6.75 -32.55
C SER A 134 -3.03 5.50 -32.39
N LYS A 135 -2.46 4.37 -31.93
CA LYS A 135 -3.17 3.13 -31.64
C LYS A 135 -4.27 3.31 -30.58
N TYR A 136 -4.05 4.22 -29.63
CA TYR A 136 -4.96 4.45 -28.51
C TYR A 136 -5.88 5.65 -28.70
N LYS A 137 -5.84 6.37 -29.83
CA LYS A 137 -6.66 7.58 -30.09
C LYS A 137 -8.16 7.37 -29.92
N ARG A 138 -8.67 6.14 -30.02
CA ARG A 138 -10.09 5.82 -29.86
C ARG A 138 -10.53 5.52 -28.42
N LEU A 139 -9.58 5.27 -27.49
CA LEU A 139 -9.90 4.93 -26.11
C LEU A 139 -10.60 6.05 -25.33
N PRO A 140 -10.19 7.34 -25.45
CA PRO A 140 -10.83 8.43 -24.71
C PRO A 140 -12.29 8.67 -25.04
N PHE A 141 -12.75 8.21 -26.21
CA PHE A 141 -14.11 8.43 -26.71
C PHE A 141 -15.07 7.26 -26.47
N SER A 142 -14.60 6.22 -25.81
CA SER A 142 -15.41 5.01 -25.51
C SER A 142 -16.22 5.09 -24.24
N ILE A 143 -16.44 6.29 -23.65
CA ILE A 143 -17.36 6.46 -22.53
C ILE A 143 -18.78 6.40 -23.10
N LYS A 144 -19.35 5.20 -23.18
CA LYS A 144 -20.79 5.06 -23.36
C LYS A 144 -21.48 5.62 -22.12
N LYS A 145 -22.35 6.62 -22.33
CA LYS A 145 -23.34 7.07 -21.36
C LYS A 145 -24.27 5.92 -20.95
#